data_6b250e474a02353ab48ac437d117f695
#
_entry.id   6b250e474a02353ab48ac437d117f695
#
_cell.length_a   1.000
_cell.length_b   1.000
_cell.length_c   1.000
_cell.angle_alpha   90.00
_cell.angle_beta   90.00
_cell.angle_gamma   90.00
#
_symmetry.space_group_name_H-M   'P 1'
#
loop_
_entity.id
_entity.type
_entity.pdbx_description
1 polymer ?
#
loop_
_entity_poly.entity_id
_entity_poly.type
_entity_poly.pdbx_seq_one_letter_code
_entity_poly.pdbx_strand_id
1 'polypeptide(L)'
;MVKGRKTMEKIDTGTDHLIFEKSNGVALLTMNRPEARNAMSGEMNQAMQEVLAEVELDKEIRCVVLTGAGKGFCAGGDVKGMASSGDGTVGDNTIDSAIHKQRVHQRATSGKLFKMPKPTIAALPGAAAGAGLSYALACDLRLMSSSAIMTTAFAKVGFSGDYGGSYFMTQLLGSAKARELYYLSDRITAEEALKLGLTNWVCEPEALMEKTMEIANRLASGPSVAYRYMKENLNRAMHGEVDDCLDLEATHHIHCGQTEDHR
;
A
#
# COMPACT_ATOMS: atom_id res chain seq x y z
N MET A 1 -12.20 -12.49 30.16
CA MET A 1 -12.87 -11.19 30.03
C MET A 1 -12.67 -10.72 28.61
N VAL A 2 -13.75 -10.68 27.79
CA VAL A 2 -13.70 -10.15 26.43
C VAL A 2 -13.50 -8.64 26.56
N LYS A 3 -12.29 -8.14 26.26
CA LYS A 3 -12.05 -6.69 26.14
C LYS A 3 -12.98 -6.18 25.05
N GLY A 4 -13.90 -5.29 25.43
CA GLY A 4 -14.86 -4.70 24.52
C GLY A 4 -14.14 -4.15 23.29
N ARG A 5 -14.70 -4.38 22.10
CA ARG A 5 -14.25 -3.72 20.85
C ARG A 5 -14.25 -2.22 21.09
N LYS A 6 -13.06 -1.61 21.20
CA LYS A 6 -12.98 -0.14 21.15
C LYS A 6 -13.50 0.29 19.79
N THR A 7 -14.42 1.22 19.80
CA THR A 7 -14.93 1.88 18.58
C THR A 7 -13.76 2.48 17.82
N MET A 8 -13.75 2.34 16.47
CA MET A 8 -12.78 3.02 15.63
C MET A 8 -12.98 4.54 15.75
N GLU A 9 -11.93 5.27 16.04
CA GLU A 9 -11.92 6.74 16.03
C GLU A 9 -11.72 7.22 14.60
N LYS A 10 -12.66 8.02 14.09
CA LYS A 10 -12.55 8.63 12.75
C LYS A 10 -11.76 9.91 12.85
N ILE A 11 -10.72 10.04 12.04
CA ILE A 11 -9.83 11.22 11.95
C ILE A 11 -10.21 11.98 10.67
N ASP A 12 -10.29 13.28 10.76
CA ASP A 12 -10.57 14.15 9.60
C ASP A 12 -9.37 14.16 8.64
N THR A 13 -9.63 13.87 7.38
CA THR A 13 -8.62 13.88 6.30
C THR A 13 -8.75 15.07 5.37
N GLY A 14 -9.71 15.98 5.66
CA GLY A 14 -10.04 17.12 4.79
C GLY A 14 -10.82 16.75 3.53
N THR A 15 -11.18 15.48 3.32
CA THR A 15 -11.97 15.01 2.19
C THR A 15 -12.74 13.73 2.53
N ASP A 16 -13.86 13.51 1.85
CA ASP A 16 -14.59 12.23 1.92
C ASP A 16 -14.00 11.15 1.01
N HIS A 17 -13.03 11.48 0.16
CA HIS A 17 -12.40 10.53 -0.76
C HIS A 17 -11.42 9.56 -0.08
N LEU A 18 -10.96 9.88 1.12
CA LEU A 18 -10.13 9.01 1.97
C LEU A 18 -10.70 9.02 3.39
N ILE A 19 -11.00 7.86 3.93
CA ILE A 19 -11.41 7.70 5.33
C ILE A 19 -10.21 7.21 6.13
N PHE A 20 -9.92 7.86 7.24
CA PHE A 20 -8.91 7.44 8.20
C PHE A 20 -9.57 7.11 9.54
N GLU A 21 -9.38 5.87 9.98
CA GLU A 21 -9.88 5.38 11.26
C GLU A 21 -8.73 4.78 12.08
N LYS A 22 -8.75 4.99 13.39
CA LYS A 22 -7.70 4.54 14.31
C LYS A 22 -8.30 3.72 15.44
N SER A 23 -7.75 2.54 15.72
CA SER A 23 -8.12 1.71 16.88
C SER A 23 -7.01 0.72 17.23
N ASN A 24 -6.73 0.55 18.51
CA ASN A 24 -5.82 -0.48 19.04
C ASN A 24 -4.43 -0.51 18.38
N GLY A 25 -3.90 0.66 18.02
CA GLY A 25 -2.59 0.76 17.34
C GLY A 25 -2.64 0.48 15.83
N VAL A 26 -3.82 0.30 15.26
CA VAL A 26 -4.03 0.13 13.81
C VAL A 26 -4.59 1.41 13.22
N ALA A 27 -3.97 1.89 12.14
CA ALA A 27 -4.53 2.88 11.24
C ALA A 27 -5.22 2.16 10.07
N LEU A 28 -6.51 2.37 9.88
CA LEU A 28 -7.27 1.88 8.73
C LEU A 28 -7.52 3.03 7.77
N LEU A 29 -6.94 2.95 6.58
CA LEU A 29 -7.09 3.91 5.49
C LEU A 29 -7.99 3.30 4.41
N THR A 30 -9.12 3.92 4.14
CA THR A 30 -10.08 3.44 3.15
C THR A 30 -10.19 4.45 2.01
N MET A 31 -9.77 4.08 0.81
CA MET A 31 -10.03 4.84 -0.42
C MET A 31 -11.54 4.82 -0.67
N ASN A 32 -12.20 5.97 -0.69
CA ASN A 32 -13.65 6.07 -0.58
C ASN A 32 -14.28 6.85 -1.74
N ARG A 33 -14.18 6.28 -2.93
CA ARG A 33 -14.92 6.70 -4.14
C ARG A 33 -15.50 5.48 -4.84
N PRO A 34 -16.38 4.70 -4.18
CA PRO A 34 -16.86 3.42 -4.73
C PRO A 34 -17.57 3.58 -6.08
N GLU A 35 -18.26 4.69 -6.33
CA GLU A 35 -18.89 5.05 -7.61
C GLU A 35 -17.88 5.21 -8.75
N ALA A 36 -16.65 5.62 -8.44
CA ALA A 36 -15.52 5.73 -9.36
C ALA A 36 -14.53 4.55 -9.22
N ARG A 37 -14.95 3.44 -8.60
CA ARG A 37 -14.11 2.27 -8.31
C ARG A 37 -12.84 2.64 -7.53
N ASN A 38 -12.95 3.61 -6.64
CA ASN A 38 -11.85 4.16 -5.84
C ASN A 38 -10.67 4.69 -6.66
N ALA A 39 -10.94 5.21 -7.88
CA ALA A 39 -9.92 5.88 -8.68
C ALA A 39 -9.37 7.10 -7.92
N MET A 40 -8.05 7.28 -8.00
CA MET A 40 -7.31 8.28 -7.23
C MET A 40 -7.56 9.68 -7.79
N SER A 41 -8.39 10.47 -7.08
CA SER A 41 -8.59 11.89 -7.36
C SER A 41 -7.45 12.74 -6.79
N GLY A 42 -7.37 14.01 -7.20
CA GLY A 42 -6.43 14.97 -6.62
C GLY A 42 -6.58 15.11 -5.11
N GLU A 43 -7.81 15.19 -4.61
CA GLU A 43 -8.13 15.27 -3.18
C GLU A 43 -7.69 14.02 -2.41
N MET A 44 -8.01 12.82 -2.94
CA MET A 44 -7.55 11.56 -2.34
C MET A 44 -6.03 11.49 -2.29
N ASN A 45 -5.35 11.90 -3.36
CA ASN A 45 -3.91 11.89 -3.44
C ASN A 45 -3.26 12.83 -2.42
N GLN A 46 -3.80 14.02 -2.27
CA GLN A 46 -3.32 15.00 -1.27
C GLN A 46 -3.53 14.45 0.15
N ALA A 47 -4.73 14.00 0.47
CA ALA A 47 -5.05 13.42 1.77
C ALA A 47 -4.19 12.19 2.10
N MET A 48 -3.96 11.31 1.12
CA MET A 48 -3.10 10.12 1.31
C MET A 48 -1.67 10.52 1.69
N GLN A 49 -1.11 11.52 1.03
CA GLN A 49 0.24 12.02 1.34
C GLN A 49 0.32 12.58 2.76
N GLU A 50 -0.66 13.39 3.17
CA GLU A 50 -0.71 14.02 4.49
C GLU A 50 -0.92 12.98 5.60
N VAL A 51 -1.90 12.09 5.43
CA VAL A 51 -2.21 11.04 6.40
C VAL A 51 -1.04 10.06 6.57
N LEU A 52 -0.38 9.65 5.49
CA LEU A 52 0.78 8.76 5.60
C LEU A 52 1.97 9.43 6.30
N ALA A 53 2.13 10.75 6.16
CA ALA A 53 3.15 11.49 6.90
C ALA A 53 2.84 11.56 8.40
N GLU A 54 1.58 11.78 8.76
CA GLU A 54 1.11 11.76 10.14
C GLU A 54 1.25 10.37 10.77
N VAL A 55 0.72 9.35 10.09
CA VAL A 55 0.73 7.95 10.55
C VAL A 55 2.16 7.44 10.77
N GLU A 56 3.12 7.85 9.96
CA GLU A 56 4.52 7.47 10.12
C GLU A 56 5.09 7.95 11.45
N LEU A 57 4.73 9.15 11.89
CA LEU A 57 5.25 9.79 13.11
C LEU A 57 4.43 9.46 14.37
N ASP A 58 3.16 9.09 14.22
CA ASP A 58 2.30 8.77 15.37
C ASP A 58 2.75 7.49 16.07
N LYS A 59 3.27 7.62 17.30
CA LYS A 59 3.81 6.51 18.11
C LYS A 59 2.73 5.53 18.58
N GLU A 60 1.47 5.94 18.59
CA GLU A 60 0.35 5.08 18.96
C GLU A 60 -0.04 4.13 17.82
N ILE A 61 0.25 4.50 16.56
CA ILE A 61 0.01 3.65 15.40
C ILE A 61 1.20 2.71 15.20
N ARG A 62 0.93 1.41 15.17
CA ARG A 62 1.93 0.34 15.08
C ARG A 62 1.74 -0.57 13.85
N CYS A 63 0.60 -0.46 13.17
CA CYS A 63 0.29 -1.16 11.92
C CYS A 63 -0.63 -0.29 11.05
N VAL A 64 -0.46 -0.35 9.74
CA VAL A 64 -1.30 0.37 8.76
C VAL A 64 -2.04 -0.62 7.88
N VAL A 65 -3.33 -0.41 7.69
CA VAL A 65 -4.17 -1.16 6.75
C VAL A 65 -4.67 -0.20 5.68
N LEU A 66 -4.48 -0.56 4.41
CA LEU A 66 -5.02 0.15 3.26
C LEU A 66 -6.06 -0.71 2.57
N THR A 67 -7.25 -0.16 2.32
CA THR A 67 -8.34 -0.86 1.63
C THR A 67 -9.13 0.09 0.73
N GLY A 68 -10.13 -0.42 0.02
CA GLY A 68 -11.08 0.35 -0.77
C GLY A 68 -12.51 0.15 -0.29
N ALA A 69 -13.32 1.20 -0.35
CA ALA A 69 -14.74 1.13 -0.04
C ALA A 69 -15.52 0.33 -1.10
N GLY A 70 -16.54 -0.37 -0.68
CA GLY A 70 -17.43 -1.14 -1.55
C GLY A 70 -16.76 -2.38 -2.15
N LYS A 71 -16.96 -2.60 -3.45
CA LYS A 71 -16.56 -3.84 -4.15
C LYS A 71 -15.23 -3.74 -4.90
N GLY A 72 -14.45 -2.69 -4.71
CA GLY A 72 -13.17 -2.47 -5.39
C GLY A 72 -12.08 -2.04 -4.43
N PHE A 73 -10.82 -2.38 -4.74
CA PHE A 73 -9.69 -1.81 -4.03
C PHE A 73 -9.39 -0.41 -4.59
N CYS A 74 -8.87 -0.34 -5.81
CA CYS A 74 -8.57 0.92 -6.50
C CYS A 74 -8.35 0.68 -8.00
N ALA A 75 -9.04 1.45 -8.83
CA ALA A 75 -8.94 1.35 -10.29
C ALA A 75 -7.71 2.08 -10.88
N GLY A 76 -6.87 2.70 -10.06
CA GLY A 76 -5.73 3.50 -10.49
C GLY A 76 -6.01 4.98 -10.59
N GLY A 77 -5.29 5.70 -11.47
CA GLY A 77 -5.49 7.14 -11.68
C GLY A 77 -6.87 7.48 -12.24
N ASP A 78 -7.39 8.64 -11.88
CA ASP A 78 -8.65 9.16 -12.44
C ASP A 78 -8.44 9.71 -13.86
N VAL A 79 -8.40 8.81 -14.85
CA VAL A 79 -8.17 9.16 -16.27
C VAL A 79 -9.25 10.11 -16.81
N LYS A 80 -10.48 10.05 -16.27
CA LYS A 80 -11.56 10.97 -16.67
C LYS A 80 -11.32 12.37 -16.13
N GLY A 81 -10.89 12.48 -14.88
CA GLY A 81 -10.49 13.74 -14.27
C GLY A 81 -9.30 14.38 -14.97
N MET A 82 -8.30 13.58 -15.39
CA MET A 82 -7.15 14.05 -16.17
C MET A 82 -7.54 14.60 -17.54
N ALA A 83 -8.48 13.95 -18.24
CA ALA A 83 -8.95 14.40 -19.56
C ALA A 83 -9.77 15.70 -19.47
N SER A 84 -10.48 15.94 -18.37
CA SER A 84 -11.26 17.17 -18.16
C SER A 84 -10.42 18.37 -17.69
N SER A 85 -9.22 18.13 -17.16
CA SER A 85 -8.26 19.17 -16.75
C SER A 85 -7.45 19.76 -17.92
N GLY A 86 -7.77 19.43 -19.14
CA GLY A 86 -7.14 19.95 -20.37
C GLY A 86 -7.42 21.42 -20.67
N ASP A 87 -7.81 22.22 -19.68
CA ASP A 87 -7.90 23.64 -19.75
C ASP A 87 -6.51 24.28 -19.63
N GLY A 88 -6.09 24.87 -20.76
CA GLY A 88 -4.82 25.58 -20.92
C GLY A 88 -4.65 26.81 -20.06
N THR A 89 -4.85 26.72 -18.75
CA THR A 89 -4.53 27.80 -17.83
C THR A 89 -3.01 27.89 -17.66
N VAL A 90 -2.51 29.02 -18.12
CA VAL A 90 -1.14 29.51 -18.01
C VAL A 90 -0.71 29.58 -16.55
N GLY A 91 0.00 28.58 -16.09
CA GLY A 91 0.72 28.55 -14.82
C GLY A 91 1.58 27.30 -14.84
N ASP A 92 2.82 27.37 -14.48
CA ASP A 92 3.87 26.33 -14.26
C ASP A 92 3.62 24.86 -14.71
N ASN A 93 2.79 24.61 -15.71
CA ASN A 93 2.41 23.29 -16.24
C ASN A 93 3.36 22.84 -17.36
N THR A 94 4.65 22.91 -17.11
CA THR A 94 5.63 22.28 -18.00
C THR A 94 5.64 20.76 -17.75
N ILE A 95 6.04 20.00 -18.78
CA ILE A 95 6.28 18.56 -18.66
C ILE A 95 7.23 18.26 -17.48
N ASP A 96 8.27 19.06 -17.32
CA ASP A 96 9.24 18.89 -16.23
C ASP A 96 8.62 19.13 -14.85
N SER A 97 7.74 20.11 -14.71
CA SER A 97 6.99 20.35 -13.47
C SER A 97 6.06 19.18 -13.15
N ALA A 98 5.35 18.66 -14.14
CA ALA A 98 4.48 17.50 -13.98
C ALA A 98 5.28 16.24 -13.57
N ILE A 99 6.42 15.99 -14.19
CA ILE A 99 7.33 14.90 -13.82
C ILE A 99 7.82 15.07 -12.38
N HIS A 100 8.21 16.29 -12.00
CA HIS A 100 8.70 16.56 -10.64
C HIS A 100 7.60 16.32 -9.59
N LYS A 101 6.39 16.85 -9.82
CA LYS A 101 5.23 16.64 -8.94
C LYS A 101 4.92 15.15 -8.78
N GLN A 102 4.90 14.39 -9.88
CA GLN A 102 4.69 12.94 -9.85
C GLN A 102 5.76 12.21 -9.03
N ARG A 103 7.03 12.56 -9.20
CA ARG A 103 8.15 11.99 -8.42
C ARG A 103 8.00 12.24 -6.92
N VAL A 104 7.67 13.47 -6.53
CA VAL A 104 7.45 13.83 -5.11
C VAL A 104 6.28 13.04 -4.55
N HIS A 105 5.17 13.01 -5.28
CA HIS A 105 3.94 12.35 -4.84
C HIS A 105 4.11 10.83 -4.67
N GLN A 106 4.72 10.15 -5.63
CA GLN A 106 5.00 8.71 -5.54
C GLN A 106 5.88 8.35 -4.34
N ARG A 107 6.89 9.17 -4.05
CA ARG A 107 7.76 8.98 -2.87
C ARG A 107 7.01 9.19 -1.57
N ALA A 108 6.09 10.15 -1.52
CA ALA A 108 5.31 10.48 -0.34
C ALA A 108 4.15 9.50 -0.07
N THR A 109 3.79 8.66 -1.03
CA THR A 109 2.66 7.72 -0.94
C THR A 109 3.13 6.26 -1.01
N SER A 110 3.18 5.63 -2.18
CA SER A 110 3.62 4.23 -2.31
C SER A 110 5.05 4.02 -1.78
N GLY A 111 5.96 4.95 -2.06
CA GLY A 111 7.32 4.91 -1.53
C GLY A 111 7.35 4.96 0.00
N LYS A 112 6.44 5.71 0.62
CA LYS A 112 6.31 5.79 2.08
C LYS A 112 5.69 4.51 2.66
N LEU A 113 4.63 3.96 2.06
CA LEU A 113 4.06 2.65 2.46
C LEU A 113 5.14 1.56 2.50
N PHE A 114 6.02 1.55 1.49
CA PHE A 114 7.12 0.59 1.41
C PHE A 114 8.21 0.81 2.47
N LYS A 115 8.54 2.08 2.78
CA LYS A 115 9.69 2.43 3.64
C LYS A 115 9.33 2.70 5.10
N MET A 116 8.07 3.06 5.40
CA MET A 116 7.72 3.47 6.77
C MET A 116 8.07 2.40 7.81
N PRO A 117 8.50 2.80 9.02
CA PRO A 117 9.00 1.88 10.05
C PRO A 117 7.85 1.14 10.79
N LYS A 118 6.84 0.73 10.05
CA LYS A 118 5.63 0.04 10.54
C LYS A 118 5.18 -0.99 9.53
N PRO A 119 4.67 -2.15 9.94
CA PRO A 119 4.01 -3.09 9.03
C PRO A 119 2.83 -2.44 8.31
N THR A 120 2.71 -2.73 7.01
CA THR A 120 1.63 -2.25 6.15
C THR A 120 0.91 -3.43 5.51
N ILE A 121 -0.42 -3.38 5.47
CA ILE A 121 -1.28 -4.44 4.92
C ILE A 121 -2.20 -3.82 3.87
N ALA A 122 -2.28 -4.41 2.69
CA ALA A 122 -3.32 -4.11 1.72
C ALA A 122 -4.42 -5.18 1.78
N ALA A 123 -5.66 -4.76 2.01
CA ALA A 123 -6.85 -5.62 1.94
C ALA A 123 -7.64 -5.29 0.67
N LEU A 124 -7.73 -6.25 -0.25
CA LEU A 124 -8.32 -6.07 -1.56
C LEU A 124 -9.72 -6.69 -1.62
N PRO A 125 -10.80 -5.89 -1.42
CA PRO A 125 -12.17 -6.39 -1.53
C PRO A 125 -12.57 -6.71 -2.97
N GLY A 126 -11.83 -6.20 -3.94
CA GLY A 126 -12.06 -6.39 -5.36
C GLY A 126 -10.90 -5.91 -6.19
N ALA A 127 -11.16 -5.42 -7.40
CA ALA A 127 -10.15 -5.09 -8.38
C ALA A 127 -9.12 -4.06 -7.88
N ALA A 128 -7.85 -4.38 -8.10
CA ALA A 128 -6.70 -3.50 -7.98
C ALA A 128 -6.03 -3.35 -9.35
N ALA A 129 -6.02 -2.15 -9.91
CA ALA A 129 -5.55 -1.89 -11.26
C ALA A 129 -4.60 -0.70 -11.34
N GLY A 130 -3.61 -0.75 -12.22
CA GLY A 130 -2.67 0.35 -12.47
C GLY A 130 -2.00 0.84 -11.20
N ALA A 131 -2.05 2.14 -10.94
CA ALA A 131 -1.53 2.76 -9.73
C ALA A 131 -2.13 2.19 -8.43
N GLY A 132 -3.40 1.73 -8.46
CA GLY A 132 -4.03 1.05 -7.34
C GLY A 132 -3.35 -0.29 -7.03
N LEU A 133 -3.01 -1.06 -8.07
CA LEU A 133 -2.19 -2.26 -7.88
C LEU A 133 -0.81 -1.91 -7.32
N SER A 134 -0.18 -0.85 -7.81
CA SER A 134 1.12 -0.40 -7.29
C SER A 134 1.07 -0.09 -5.80
N TYR A 135 -0.01 0.53 -5.30
CA TYR A 135 -0.22 0.76 -3.87
C TYR A 135 -0.33 -0.55 -3.08
N ALA A 136 -1.10 -1.51 -3.61
CA ALA A 136 -1.21 -2.83 -2.96
C ALA A 136 0.14 -3.55 -2.87
N LEU A 137 0.93 -3.51 -3.95
CA LEU A 137 2.26 -4.13 -4.01
C LEU A 137 3.31 -3.41 -3.13
N ALA A 138 3.12 -2.13 -2.85
CA ALA A 138 3.98 -1.37 -1.95
C ALA A 138 3.80 -1.74 -0.47
N CYS A 139 2.67 -2.32 -0.10
CA CYS A 139 2.44 -2.82 1.26
C CYS A 139 3.24 -4.11 1.52
N ASP A 140 3.58 -4.36 2.79
CA ASP A 140 4.33 -5.56 3.20
C ASP A 140 3.53 -6.84 2.98
N LEU A 141 2.25 -6.82 3.38
CA LEU A 141 1.35 -7.97 3.30
C LEU A 141 0.10 -7.63 2.48
N ARG A 142 -0.47 -8.63 1.84
CA ARG A 142 -1.69 -8.50 1.03
C ARG A 142 -2.67 -9.64 1.33
N LEU A 143 -3.94 -9.26 1.51
CA LEU A 143 -5.07 -10.18 1.55
C LEU A 143 -6.01 -9.85 0.39
N MET A 144 -6.51 -10.86 -0.29
CA MET A 144 -7.48 -10.70 -1.36
C MET A 144 -8.79 -11.41 -1.04
N SER A 145 -9.90 -10.77 -1.40
CA SER A 145 -11.17 -11.48 -1.57
C SER A 145 -11.02 -12.51 -2.70
N SER A 146 -11.66 -13.67 -2.57
CA SER A 146 -11.68 -14.71 -3.62
C SER A 146 -12.23 -14.21 -4.95
N SER A 147 -13.05 -13.15 -4.94
CA SER A 147 -13.60 -12.49 -6.13
C SER A 147 -12.74 -11.33 -6.66
N ALA A 148 -11.65 -10.98 -5.96
CA ALA A 148 -10.78 -9.87 -6.37
C ALA A 148 -9.88 -10.25 -7.54
N ILE A 149 -9.46 -9.25 -8.28
CA ILE A 149 -8.48 -9.38 -9.38
C ILE A 149 -7.38 -8.33 -9.26
N MET A 150 -6.22 -8.65 -9.79
CA MET A 150 -5.13 -7.70 -10.04
C MET A 150 -4.92 -7.54 -11.55
N THR A 151 -4.53 -6.34 -12.00
CA THR A 151 -4.06 -6.09 -13.36
C THR A 151 -3.17 -4.86 -13.40
N THR A 152 -2.11 -4.88 -14.19
CA THR A 152 -1.28 -3.69 -14.40
C THR A 152 -2.03 -2.62 -15.17
N ALA A 153 -2.85 -3.01 -16.15
CA ALA A 153 -3.71 -2.16 -16.96
C ALA A 153 -3.02 -1.06 -17.78
N PHE A 154 -1.77 -0.73 -17.51
CA PHE A 154 -1.06 0.40 -18.12
C PHE A 154 -0.96 0.31 -19.64
N ALA A 155 -0.62 -0.87 -20.18
CA ALA A 155 -0.50 -1.07 -21.64
C ALA A 155 -1.83 -0.80 -22.37
N LYS A 156 -2.97 -1.07 -21.71
CA LYS A 156 -4.32 -0.85 -22.30
C LYS A 156 -4.68 0.62 -22.48
N VAL A 157 -3.99 1.51 -21.77
CA VAL A 157 -4.21 2.96 -21.80
C VAL A 157 -2.97 3.74 -22.25
N GLY A 158 -1.93 3.05 -22.74
CA GLY A 158 -0.72 3.65 -23.30
C GLY A 158 0.22 4.28 -22.27
N PHE A 159 0.16 3.85 -20.99
CA PHE A 159 1.08 4.27 -19.95
C PHE A 159 2.14 3.22 -19.66
N SER A 160 3.28 3.66 -19.09
CA SER A 160 4.43 2.80 -18.77
C SER A 160 4.40 2.20 -17.36
N GLY A 161 3.55 2.69 -16.49
CA GLY A 161 3.52 2.37 -15.08
C GLY A 161 3.95 3.52 -14.17
N ASP A 162 3.49 3.47 -12.93
CA ASP A 162 3.75 4.49 -11.92
C ASP A 162 3.73 3.89 -10.49
N TYR A 163 3.94 4.75 -9.49
CA TYR A 163 3.92 4.41 -8.06
C TYR A 163 4.79 3.20 -7.65
N GLY A 164 5.81 2.89 -8.45
CA GLY A 164 6.75 1.80 -8.16
C GLY A 164 6.26 0.40 -8.50
N GLY A 165 5.11 0.26 -9.18
CA GLY A 165 4.54 -1.05 -9.50
C GLY A 165 5.50 -1.96 -10.27
N SER A 166 6.31 -1.43 -11.20
CA SER A 166 7.32 -2.19 -11.94
C SER A 166 8.41 -2.73 -11.01
N TYR A 167 8.85 -1.92 -10.03
CA TYR A 167 9.83 -2.34 -9.04
C TYR A 167 9.26 -3.47 -8.17
N PHE A 168 8.13 -3.22 -7.50
CA PHE A 168 7.55 -4.20 -6.58
C PHE A 168 7.20 -5.52 -7.27
N MET A 169 6.61 -5.47 -8.47
CA MET A 169 6.25 -6.68 -9.21
C MET A 169 7.50 -7.47 -9.63
N THR A 170 8.55 -6.79 -10.07
CA THR A 170 9.82 -7.45 -10.43
C THR A 170 10.47 -8.12 -9.23
N GLN A 171 10.43 -7.48 -8.05
CA GLN A 171 10.97 -8.07 -6.82
C GLN A 171 10.17 -9.30 -6.36
N LEU A 172 8.86 -9.27 -6.51
CA LEU A 172 7.99 -10.37 -6.08
C LEU A 172 8.03 -11.56 -7.05
N LEU A 173 8.13 -11.33 -8.36
CA LEU A 173 7.93 -12.35 -9.39
C LEU A 173 9.17 -12.67 -10.23
N GLY A 174 10.19 -11.84 -10.13
CA GLY A 174 11.30 -11.84 -11.09
C GLY A 174 10.93 -11.18 -12.42
N SER A 175 11.97 -10.86 -13.20
CA SER A 175 11.87 -10.00 -14.40
C SER A 175 10.97 -10.59 -15.50
N ALA A 176 11.02 -11.91 -15.73
CA ALA A 176 10.28 -12.53 -16.84
C ALA A 176 8.77 -12.45 -16.64
N LYS A 177 8.26 -12.84 -15.46
CA LYS A 177 6.83 -12.80 -15.16
C LYS A 177 6.33 -11.35 -15.01
N ALA A 178 7.11 -10.47 -14.43
CA ALA A 178 6.76 -9.06 -14.34
C ALA A 178 6.58 -8.42 -15.75
N ARG A 179 7.47 -8.72 -16.71
CA ARG A 179 7.35 -8.25 -18.10
C ARG A 179 6.10 -8.78 -18.78
N GLU A 180 5.81 -10.08 -18.65
CA GLU A 180 4.58 -10.68 -19.18
C GLU A 180 3.34 -9.91 -18.70
N LEU A 181 3.20 -9.73 -17.39
CA LEU A 181 2.05 -9.06 -16.79
C LEU A 181 1.96 -7.57 -17.16
N TYR A 182 3.10 -6.89 -17.28
CA TYR A 182 3.13 -5.49 -17.70
C TYR A 182 2.75 -5.29 -19.16
N TYR A 183 3.30 -6.12 -20.05
CA TYR A 183 3.06 -5.96 -21.48
C TYR A 183 1.67 -6.43 -21.91
N LEU A 184 1.20 -7.55 -21.38
CA LEU A 184 -0.11 -8.11 -21.74
C LEU A 184 -1.25 -7.48 -20.94
N SER A 185 -0.99 -6.99 -19.74
CA SER A 185 -1.99 -6.41 -18.82
C SER A 185 -3.20 -7.32 -18.61
N ASP A 186 -2.99 -8.63 -18.56
CA ASP A 186 -4.03 -9.62 -18.29
C ASP A 186 -4.52 -9.51 -16.83
N ARG A 187 -5.73 -10.01 -16.62
CA ARG A 187 -6.30 -10.10 -15.28
C ARG A 187 -5.69 -11.29 -14.57
N ILE A 188 -5.30 -11.09 -13.32
CA ILE A 188 -4.77 -12.11 -12.42
C ILE A 188 -5.86 -12.36 -11.38
N THR A 189 -6.39 -13.57 -11.31
CA THR A 189 -7.37 -13.96 -10.30
C THR A 189 -6.73 -14.03 -8.92
N ALA A 190 -7.54 -14.06 -7.85
CA ALA A 190 -7.03 -14.20 -6.48
C ALA A 190 -6.23 -15.50 -6.29
N GLU A 191 -6.70 -16.61 -6.90
CA GLU A 191 -6.02 -17.90 -6.86
C GLU A 191 -4.66 -17.83 -7.56
N GLU A 192 -4.60 -17.23 -8.75
CA GLU A 192 -3.33 -17.03 -9.48
C GLU A 192 -2.38 -16.10 -8.72
N ALA A 193 -2.90 -15.03 -8.14
CA ALA A 193 -2.10 -14.11 -7.32
C ALA A 193 -1.49 -14.83 -6.10
N LEU A 194 -2.22 -15.74 -5.48
CA LEU A 194 -1.71 -16.58 -4.38
C LEU A 194 -0.62 -17.53 -4.86
N LYS A 195 -0.83 -18.23 -5.98
CA LYS A 195 0.17 -19.13 -6.57
C LYS A 195 1.46 -18.41 -6.99
N LEU A 196 1.32 -17.17 -7.47
CA LEU A 196 2.45 -16.33 -7.88
C LEU A 196 3.16 -15.64 -6.69
N GLY A 197 2.59 -15.66 -5.49
CA GLY A 197 3.13 -14.90 -4.35
C GLY A 197 2.83 -13.41 -4.38
N LEU A 198 1.90 -12.95 -5.22
CA LEU A 198 1.43 -11.57 -5.25
C LEU A 198 0.49 -11.23 -4.09
N THR A 199 -0.12 -12.22 -3.47
CA THR A 199 -0.88 -12.08 -2.23
C THR A 199 -0.49 -13.15 -1.23
N ASN A 200 -0.62 -12.87 0.06
CA ASN A 200 -0.28 -13.80 1.13
C ASN A 200 -1.45 -14.71 1.49
N TRP A 201 -2.68 -14.19 1.39
CA TRP A 201 -3.90 -14.93 1.71
C TRP A 201 -5.04 -14.57 0.76
N VAL A 202 -5.90 -15.55 0.54
CA VAL A 202 -7.19 -15.39 -0.12
C VAL A 202 -8.27 -15.87 0.83
N CYS A 203 -9.37 -15.13 0.92
CA CYS A 203 -10.51 -15.49 1.76
C CYS A 203 -11.82 -15.06 1.10
N GLU A 204 -12.94 -15.58 1.62
CA GLU A 204 -14.26 -15.15 1.14
C GLU A 204 -14.47 -13.65 1.37
N PRO A 205 -15.24 -12.97 0.51
CA PRO A 205 -15.44 -11.53 0.58
C PRO A 205 -15.87 -11.02 1.96
N GLU A 206 -16.75 -11.76 2.62
CA GLU A 206 -17.31 -11.41 3.93
C GLU A 206 -16.28 -11.54 5.06
N ALA A 207 -15.30 -12.42 4.90
CA ALA A 207 -14.26 -12.69 5.88
C ALA A 207 -13.02 -11.77 5.73
N LEU A 208 -12.90 -11.05 4.62
CA LEU A 208 -11.69 -10.28 4.27
C LEU A 208 -11.28 -9.31 5.38
N MET A 209 -12.18 -8.43 5.80
CA MET A 209 -11.84 -7.40 6.78
C MET A 209 -11.65 -7.97 8.19
N GLU A 210 -12.40 -8.99 8.56
CA GLU A 210 -12.20 -9.69 9.85
C GLU A 210 -10.78 -10.29 9.91
N LYS A 211 -10.38 -11.04 8.87
CA LYS A 211 -9.06 -11.64 8.79
C LYS A 211 -7.94 -10.60 8.71
N THR A 212 -8.16 -9.52 7.98
CA THR A 212 -7.22 -8.40 7.90
C THR A 212 -7.00 -7.77 9.28
N MET A 213 -8.06 -7.48 10.00
CA MET A 213 -7.98 -6.86 11.31
C MET A 213 -7.41 -7.81 12.38
N GLU A 214 -7.63 -9.12 12.27
CA GLU A 214 -6.95 -10.12 13.12
C GLU A 214 -5.44 -10.00 12.98
N ILE A 215 -4.93 -9.99 11.74
CA ILE A 215 -3.49 -9.88 11.46
C ILE A 215 -2.96 -8.50 11.88
N ALA A 216 -3.67 -7.43 11.55
CA ALA A 216 -3.28 -6.06 11.91
C ALA A 216 -3.17 -5.86 13.43
N ASN A 217 -4.14 -6.35 14.20
CA ASN A 217 -4.12 -6.29 15.66
C ASN A 217 -2.97 -7.13 16.26
N ARG A 218 -2.69 -8.30 15.67
CA ARG A 218 -1.54 -9.12 16.07
C ARG A 218 -0.24 -8.37 15.87
N LEU A 219 -0.05 -7.70 14.72
CA LEU A 219 1.13 -6.88 14.43
C LEU A 219 1.19 -5.65 15.34
N ALA A 220 0.07 -4.96 15.54
CA ALA A 220 0.02 -3.79 16.40
C ALA A 220 0.33 -4.11 17.88
N SER A 221 0.05 -5.33 18.34
CA SER A 221 0.38 -5.79 19.71
C SER A 221 1.78 -6.41 19.85
N GLY A 222 2.48 -6.62 18.74
CA GLY A 222 3.79 -7.26 18.73
C GLY A 222 4.98 -6.28 18.95
N PRO A 223 6.22 -6.75 18.83
CA PRO A 223 7.43 -5.98 19.11
C PRO A 223 7.71 -4.95 17.98
N SER A 224 7.22 -3.73 18.15
CA SER A 224 7.24 -2.71 17.10
C SER A 224 8.65 -2.32 16.64
N VAL A 225 9.61 -2.26 17.55
CA VAL A 225 11.02 -1.96 17.23
C VAL A 225 11.62 -3.07 16.38
N ALA A 226 11.36 -4.34 16.74
CA ALA A 226 11.83 -5.47 15.96
C ALA A 226 11.19 -5.50 14.56
N TYR A 227 9.87 -5.25 14.42
CA TYR A 227 9.22 -5.18 13.11
C TYR A 227 9.78 -4.08 12.22
N ARG A 228 10.08 -2.90 12.78
CA ARG A 228 10.78 -1.84 12.06
C ARG A 228 12.09 -2.36 11.47
N TYR A 229 12.94 -2.94 12.29
CA TYR A 229 14.26 -3.41 11.87
C TYR A 229 14.18 -4.62 10.93
N MET A 230 13.23 -5.53 11.13
CA MET A 230 12.95 -6.61 10.17
C MET A 230 12.62 -6.05 8.79
N LYS A 231 11.76 -5.02 8.72
CA LYS A 231 11.40 -4.38 7.44
C LYS A 231 12.60 -3.70 6.79
N GLU A 232 13.43 -3.00 7.55
CA GLU A 232 14.66 -2.38 7.04
C GLU A 232 15.64 -3.44 6.50
N ASN A 233 15.85 -4.54 7.23
CA ASN A 233 16.70 -5.66 6.81
C ASN A 233 16.19 -6.30 5.51
N LEU A 234 14.88 -6.62 5.44
CA LEU A 234 14.26 -7.21 4.27
C LEU A 234 14.32 -6.29 3.05
N ASN A 235 14.09 -4.98 3.24
CA ASN A 235 14.22 -4.00 2.17
C ASN A 235 15.67 -3.87 1.69
N ARG A 236 16.66 -3.95 2.58
CA ARG A 236 18.08 -3.96 2.22
C ARG A 236 18.44 -5.20 1.41
N ALA A 237 17.94 -6.38 1.83
CA ALA A 237 18.22 -7.65 1.16
C ALA A 237 17.75 -7.70 -0.31
N MET A 238 16.80 -6.85 -0.70
CA MET A 238 16.32 -6.80 -2.09
C MET A 238 17.38 -6.31 -3.10
N HIS A 239 18.41 -5.59 -2.65
CA HIS A 239 19.42 -4.97 -3.53
C HIS A 239 20.78 -4.72 -2.86
N GLY A 240 20.99 -5.21 -1.62
CA GLY A 240 22.26 -5.07 -0.89
C GLY A 240 23.20 -6.24 -1.13
N GLU A 241 24.48 -5.98 -0.92
CA GLU A 241 25.49 -7.06 -0.82
C GLU A 241 25.35 -7.80 0.51
N VAL A 242 25.79 -9.07 0.56
CA VAL A 242 25.60 -9.92 1.74
C VAL A 242 26.26 -9.34 3.00
N ASP A 243 27.46 -8.81 2.90
CA ASP A 243 28.18 -8.25 4.06
C ASP A 243 27.47 -7.01 4.62
N ASP A 244 26.96 -6.12 3.75
CA ASP A 244 26.14 -4.98 4.17
C ASP A 244 24.88 -5.42 4.92
N CYS A 245 24.24 -6.51 4.47
CA CYS A 245 23.06 -7.07 5.12
C CYS A 245 23.42 -7.65 6.49
N LEU A 246 24.52 -8.42 6.60
CA LEU A 246 24.99 -9.01 7.86
C LEU A 246 25.34 -7.92 8.90
N ASP A 247 26.00 -6.86 8.49
CA ASP A 247 26.36 -5.74 9.38
C ASP A 247 25.12 -4.99 9.88
N LEU A 248 24.15 -4.77 9.00
CA LEU A 248 22.88 -4.14 9.35
C LEU A 248 22.08 -5.02 10.32
N GLU A 249 21.98 -6.31 10.05
CA GLU A 249 21.30 -7.28 10.91
C GLU A 249 21.95 -7.36 12.29
N ALA A 250 23.28 -7.38 12.36
CA ALA A 250 24.01 -7.39 13.63
C ALA A 250 23.66 -6.16 14.49
N THR A 251 23.65 -4.99 13.89
CA THR A 251 23.29 -3.72 14.53
C THR A 251 21.85 -3.77 15.06
N HIS A 252 20.90 -4.18 14.23
CA HIS A 252 19.50 -4.23 14.58
C HIS A 252 19.21 -5.30 15.65
N HIS A 253 19.85 -6.47 15.55
CA HIS A 253 19.70 -7.55 16.52
C HIS A 253 20.13 -7.11 17.93
N ILE A 254 21.29 -6.49 18.05
CA ILE A 254 21.80 -6.01 19.34
C ILE A 254 20.89 -4.90 19.91
N HIS A 255 20.38 -3.98 19.07
CA HIS A 255 19.41 -2.96 19.50
C HIS A 255 18.12 -3.59 20.01
N CYS A 256 17.57 -4.59 19.32
CA CYS A 256 16.36 -5.29 19.76
C CYS A 256 16.53 -5.92 21.14
N GLY A 257 17.70 -6.47 21.45
CA GLY A 257 18.04 -7.04 22.75
C GLY A 257 18.00 -6.05 23.92
N GLN A 258 17.96 -4.73 23.65
CA GLN A 258 17.86 -3.68 24.67
C GLN A 258 16.42 -3.18 24.87
N THR A 259 15.46 -3.67 24.10
CA THR A 259 14.04 -3.25 24.19
C THR A 259 13.29 -3.95 25.31
N GLU A 260 12.20 -3.34 25.77
CA GLU A 260 11.28 -3.97 26.74
C GLU A 260 10.60 -5.22 26.18
N ASP A 261 10.33 -5.24 24.87
CA ASP A 261 9.71 -6.38 24.19
C ASP A 261 10.59 -7.65 24.21
N HIS A 262 11.91 -7.50 24.42
CA HIS A 262 12.85 -8.62 24.52
C HIS A 262 12.93 -9.20 25.94
N ARG A 263 12.66 -8.39 26.97
CA ARG A 263 12.74 -8.76 28.38
C ARG A 263 11.53 -9.57 28.85
#